data_05f75a442510d8794c6f57b2b2fba776
#
_entry.id   05f75a442510d8794c6f57b2b2fba776
#
_cell.length_a   1.000
_cell.length_b   1.000
_cell.length_c   1.000
_cell.angle_alpha   90.00
_cell.angle_beta   90.00
_cell.angle_gamma   90.00
#
_symmetry.space_group_name_H-M   'P 1'
#
loop_
_entity.id
_entity.type
_entity.pdbx_description
1 polymer ?
#
loop_
_entity_poly.entity_id
_entity_poly.type
_entity_poly.pdbx_seq_one_letter_code
_entity_poly.pdbx_strand_id
1 'polypeptide(L)'
;MSAPGDARVKSFLPDCVGCHTLQRVFSAMHTPEEWKNVFVRMGRYAPETVPVRPQLLLQGGARSERPRVPANMMDAAAEFLVSANVNNPDNEGQVFKRMPRPKGRATNVIITEYDLPRKEALPHDVIVDADGHAWYSDFGNQFVGELDPKTGKVTDYPLETLRQDQPKGPLGMEFDPEGNIWIGMSYQAGASKIDRKTKQVTTYPLPKEWQGITSQTNMVTPTHMNVDGKVWMEDTENGRVFRLDIATGKWEDRGQATTAKGETIRGYGLPSDKDNNLYLMSFGDTRIGRLDAKTNVAQIWSTPWTRSRPRRGRFDDQNRLWFAEYAANRIAMFDPQTEQIKEWKLPTDWSQPYDVVPTKGAAEVWTGSMLTDQVARLNTKTDEIVEYLLPRNTNIRRVFVVDSGPRPVLWVGNNHGNAIVKVEPQD
;
A
#
# COMPACT_ATOMS: atom_id res chain seq x y z
N MET A 1 -6.67 7.63 -18.39
CA MET A 1 -6.08 8.09 -19.67
C MET A 1 -4.71 7.46 -19.86
N SER A 2 -4.36 7.06 -21.06
CA SER A 2 -3.04 6.49 -21.36
C SER A 2 -2.14 7.60 -21.93
N ALA A 3 -1.03 7.90 -21.27
CA ALA A 3 -0.04 8.86 -21.75
C ALA A 3 0.66 8.31 -23.01
N PRO A 4 0.91 9.16 -24.05
CA PRO A 4 1.66 8.75 -25.23
C PRO A 4 3.12 8.41 -24.88
N GLY A 5 3.86 7.79 -25.79
CA GLY A 5 5.30 7.54 -25.65
C GLY A 5 5.70 6.12 -25.25
N ASP A 6 7.00 5.87 -25.23
CA ASP A 6 7.61 4.56 -24.94
C ASP A 6 7.35 4.14 -23.48
N ALA A 7 6.99 2.88 -23.29
CA ALA A 7 6.72 2.30 -21.97
C ALA A 7 7.93 2.38 -21.03
N ARG A 8 9.15 2.29 -21.54
CA ARG A 8 10.37 2.40 -20.74
C ARG A 8 10.54 3.82 -20.19
N VAL A 9 10.31 4.84 -21.03
CA VAL A 9 10.39 6.24 -20.60
C VAL A 9 9.32 6.55 -19.56
N LYS A 10 8.11 6.00 -19.72
CA LYS A 10 6.99 6.18 -18.76
C LYS A 10 7.13 5.42 -17.46
N SER A 11 8.11 4.54 -17.32
CA SER A 11 8.25 3.66 -16.14
C SER A 11 8.47 4.38 -14.81
N PHE A 12 8.86 5.67 -14.83
CA PHE A 12 8.99 6.50 -13.62
C PHE A 12 7.65 7.09 -13.12
N LEU A 13 6.62 7.16 -13.97
CA LEU A 13 5.33 7.79 -13.62
C LEU A 13 4.66 7.20 -12.37
N PRO A 14 4.70 5.88 -12.13
CA PRO A 14 4.19 5.29 -10.88
C PRO A 14 4.80 5.88 -9.61
N ASP A 15 6.03 6.34 -9.66
CA ASP A 15 6.68 6.96 -8.50
C ASP A 15 6.22 8.41 -8.26
N CYS A 16 5.60 9.05 -9.28
CA CYS A 16 5.05 10.40 -9.16
C CYS A 16 3.69 10.43 -8.44
N VAL A 17 2.92 9.33 -8.47
CA VAL A 17 1.56 9.28 -7.88
C VAL A 17 1.54 9.06 -6.37
N GLY A 18 2.69 8.95 -5.73
CA GLY A 18 2.76 8.75 -4.29
C GLY A 18 2.17 9.91 -3.47
N CYS A 19 2.19 11.14 -3.97
CA CYS A 19 1.79 12.35 -3.25
C CYS A 19 0.71 13.17 -3.96
N HIS A 20 0.54 13.02 -5.27
CA HIS A 20 -0.43 13.79 -6.07
C HIS A 20 -0.77 13.09 -7.38
N THR A 21 -1.84 13.52 -8.05
CA THR A 21 -2.27 12.98 -9.34
C THR A 21 -1.27 13.29 -10.46
N LEU A 22 -1.29 12.47 -11.51
CA LEU A 22 -0.51 12.74 -12.73
C LEU A 22 -0.99 14.01 -13.48
N GLN A 23 -2.22 14.46 -13.26
CA GLN A 23 -2.71 15.72 -13.81
C GLN A 23 -1.78 16.87 -13.46
N ARG A 24 -1.33 16.95 -12.18
CA ARG A 24 -0.37 17.96 -11.74
C ARG A 24 0.94 17.91 -12.51
N VAL A 25 1.42 16.71 -12.83
CA VAL A 25 2.66 16.49 -13.58
C VAL A 25 2.51 16.93 -15.04
N PHE A 26 1.45 16.48 -15.71
CA PHE A 26 1.23 16.78 -17.13
C PHE A 26 0.74 18.19 -17.42
N SER A 27 0.26 18.93 -16.41
CA SER A 27 -0.14 20.34 -16.55
C SER A 27 0.93 21.35 -16.14
N ALA A 28 2.02 20.90 -15.48
CA ALA A 28 3.10 21.79 -15.07
C ALA A 28 4.03 22.09 -16.25
N MET A 29 4.18 23.37 -16.57
CA MET A 29 5.06 23.83 -17.65
C MET A 29 6.47 24.09 -17.11
N HIS A 30 7.42 23.26 -17.53
CA HIS A 30 8.84 23.35 -17.18
C HIS A 30 9.68 23.04 -18.42
N THR A 31 10.86 23.64 -18.50
CA THR A 31 11.92 23.22 -19.42
C THR A 31 12.49 21.86 -18.99
N PRO A 32 13.22 21.14 -19.86
CA PRO A 32 13.88 19.90 -19.46
C PRO A 32 14.80 20.06 -18.24
N GLU A 33 15.53 21.17 -18.14
CA GLU A 33 16.43 21.43 -17.02
C GLU A 33 15.69 21.69 -15.71
N GLU A 34 14.59 22.44 -15.77
CA GLU A 34 13.71 22.64 -14.62
C GLU A 34 13.08 21.34 -14.14
N TRP A 35 12.70 20.44 -15.05
CA TRP A 35 12.19 19.11 -14.70
C TRP A 35 13.23 18.28 -13.95
N LYS A 36 14.50 18.30 -14.35
CA LYS A 36 15.57 17.61 -13.62
C LYS A 36 15.70 18.13 -12.18
N ASN A 37 15.60 19.43 -12.00
CA ASN A 37 15.58 20.05 -10.67
C ASN A 37 14.35 19.62 -9.84
N VAL A 38 13.18 19.47 -10.50
CA VAL A 38 11.98 18.94 -9.85
C VAL A 38 12.20 17.49 -9.39
N PHE A 39 12.79 16.62 -10.22
CA PHE A 39 13.06 15.23 -9.84
C PHE A 39 13.97 15.10 -8.61
N VAL A 40 15.02 15.92 -8.53
CA VAL A 40 15.91 15.97 -7.35
C VAL A 40 15.14 16.45 -6.12
N ARG A 41 14.39 17.55 -6.25
CA ARG A 41 13.59 18.10 -5.14
C ARG A 41 12.55 17.11 -4.63
N MET A 42 11.83 16.40 -5.55
CA MET A 42 10.82 15.41 -5.17
C MET A 42 11.42 14.20 -4.44
N GLY A 43 12.69 13.89 -4.65
CA GLY A 43 13.40 12.84 -3.91
C GLY A 43 13.49 13.11 -2.41
N ARG A 44 13.47 14.39 -2.01
CA ARG A 44 13.58 14.82 -0.61
C ARG A 44 12.25 14.79 0.15
N TYR A 45 11.12 14.61 -0.54
CA TYR A 45 9.81 14.59 0.11
C TYR A 45 9.44 13.16 0.56
N ALA A 46 8.92 13.07 1.78
CA ALA A 46 8.32 11.85 2.28
C ALA A 46 7.05 11.50 1.48
N PRO A 47 6.71 10.21 1.33
CA PRO A 47 5.46 9.79 0.68
C PRO A 47 4.19 10.28 1.39
N GLU A 48 4.30 10.65 2.66
CA GLU A 48 3.27 11.22 3.52
C GLU A 48 2.99 12.72 3.22
N THR A 49 3.61 13.24 2.18
CA THR A 49 3.49 14.64 1.77
C THR A 49 2.18 14.91 1.04
N VAL A 50 1.49 15.98 1.44
CA VAL A 50 0.48 16.64 0.60
C VAL A 50 1.09 17.90 -0.03
N PRO A 51 0.68 18.28 -1.27
CA PRO A 51 1.29 19.42 -1.97
C PRO A 51 1.24 20.74 -1.21
N VAL A 52 0.22 20.95 -0.36
CA VAL A 52 0.06 22.18 0.45
C VAL A 52 0.83 22.15 1.76
N ARG A 53 1.28 20.94 2.19
CA ARG A 53 2.05 20.75 3.41
C ARG A 53 3.11 19.66 3.20
N PRO A 54 4.20 19.97 2.50
CA PRO A 54 5.25 19.00 2.22
C PRO A 54 6.00 18.61 3.51
N GLN A 55 6.24 17.31 3.67
CA GLN A 55 7.08 16.76 4.72
C GLN A 55 8.41 16.31 4.11
N LEU A 56 9.51 16.74 4.68
CA LEU A 56 10.86 16.42 4.20
C LEU A 56 11.43 15.22 4.95
N LEU A 57 12.13 14.38 4.20
CA LEU A 57 12.99 13.34 4.78
C LEU A 57 14.22 13.98 5.40
N LEU A 58 14.71 13.46 6.52
CA LEU A 58 16.00 13.85 7.08
C LEU A 58 17.12 13.51 6.08
N GLN A 59 18.09 14.43 5.98
CA GLN A 59 19.30 14.21 5.18
C GLN A 59 20.17 13.12 5.81
N GLY A 60 20.94 12.42 4.98
CA GLY A 60 21.79 11.32 5.41
C GLY A 60 21.13 9.96 5.44
N GLY A 61 19.79 9.89 5.26
CA GLY A 61 19.09 8.63 5.03
C GLY A 61 19.23 8.18 3.58
N ALA A 62 19.35 6.88 3.34
CA ALA A 62 19.54 6.32 1.99
C ALA A 62 18.47 6.75 0.99
N ARG A 63 17.26 7.08 1.47
CA ARG A 63 16.14 7.48 0.63
C ARG A 63 16.16 8.97 0.26
N SER A 64 16.60 9.84 1.16
CA SER A 64 16.65 11.29 0.93
C SER A 64 17.70 11.70 -0.11
N GLU A 65 18.70 10.84 -0.34
CA GLU A 65 19.80 11.07 -1.29
C GLU A 65 19.45 10.59 -2.72
N ARG A 66 18.30 9.96 -2.92
CA ARG A 66 17.91 9.41 -4.23
C ARG A 66 16.90 10.33 -4.93
N PRO A 67 17.17 10.78 -6.17
CA PRO A 67 16.16 11.46 -6.97
C PRO A 67 14.99 10.52 -7.27
N ARG A 68 13.80 11.07 -7.49
CA ARG A 68 12.61 10.29 -7.84
C ARG A 68 12.73 9.57 -9.19
N VAL A 69 13.47 10.15 -10.11
CA VAL A 69 13.78 9.56 -11.41
C VAL A 69 15.24 9.13 -11.38
N PRO A 70 15.57 7.88 -11.76
CA PRO A 70 16.96 7.42 -11.82
C PRO A 70 17.83 8.33 -12.72
N ALA A 71 19.07 8.56 -12.35
CA ALA A 71 19.96 9.50 -13.03
C ALA A 71 20.09 9.20 -14.54
N ASN A 72 20.18 7.92 -14.90
CA ASN A 72 20.27 7.49 -16.30
C ASN A 72 18.96 7.65 -17.12
N MET A 73 17.88 8.05 -16.49
CA MET A 73 16.57 8.30 -17.12
C MET A 73 16.15 9.76 -17.08
N MET A 74 16.87 10.62 -16.36
CA MET A 74 16.43 12.01 -16.10
C MET A 74 16.20 12.81 -17.37
N ASP A 75 17.11 12.75 -18.33
CA ASP A 75 16.99 13.50 -19.59
C ASP A 75 15.77 13.02 -20.38
N ALA A 76 15.66 11.72 -20.62
CA ALA A 76 14.53 11.15 -21.37
C ALA A 76 13.18 11.40 -20.68
N ALA A 77 13.13 11.35 -19.33
CA ALA A 77 11.93 11.63 -18.57
C ALA A 77 11.55 13.13 -18.64
N ALA A 78 12.52 14.03 -18.58
CA ALA A 78 12.30 15.47 -18.67
C ALA A 78 11.78 15.86 -20.08
N GLU A 79 12.43 15.38 -21.13
CA GLU A 79 11.98 15.58 -22.52
C GLU A 79 10.58 15.02 -22.77
N PHE A 80 10.30 13.81 -22.21
CA PHE A 80 8.97 13.22 -22.29
C PHE A 80 7.91 14.11 -21.63
N LEU A 81 8.16 14.65 -20.43
CA LEU A 81 7.18 15.48 -19.73
C LEU A 81 6.92 16.81 -20.47
N VAL A 82 7.94 17.40 -21.11
CA VAL A 82 7.77 18.57 -21.98
C VAL A 82 6.91 18.22 -23.19
N SER A 83 7.20 17.10 -23.86
CA SER A 83 6.47 16.66 -25.05
C SER A 83 5.03 16.21 -24.76
N ALA A 84 4.76 15.73 -23.54
CA ALA A 84 3.43 15.26 -23.12
C ALA A 84 2.64 16.31 -22.31
N ASN A 85 3.14 17.54 -22.19
CA ASN A 85 2.48 18.59 -21.42
C ASN A 85 1.16 19.02 -22.09
N VAL A 86 0.06 19.02 -21.32
CA VAL A 86 -1.28 19.33 -21.83
C VAL A 86 -1.54 20.83 -22.02
N ASN A 87 -0.71 21.67 -21.43
CA ASN A 87 -0.79 23.13 -21.51
C ASN A 87 0.22 23.73 -22.51
N ASN A 88 1.08 22.90 -23.10
CA ASN A 88 2.03 23.36 -24.11
C ASN A 88 1.32 23.51 -25.46
N PRO A 89 1.21 24.74 -26.01
CA PRO A 89 0.54 24.98 -27.29
C PRO A 89 1.21 24.27 -28.49
N ASP A 90 2.51 23.98 -28.38
CA ASP A 90 3.25 23.27 -29.43
C ASP A 90 2.93 21.75 -29.46
N ASN A 91 2.22 21.24 -28.47
CA ASN A 91 1.77 19.84 -28.38
C ASN A 91 0.39 19.62 -29.06
N GLU A 92 0.03 20.38 -30.07
CA GLU A 92 -1.21 20.18 -30.80
C GLU A 92 -1.33 18.74 -31.31
N GLY A 93 -2.34 18.02 -30.79
CA GLY A 93 -2.66 16.65 -31.20
C GLY A 93 -2.12 15.53 -30.37
N GLN A 94 -1.39 15.76 -29.29
CA GLN A 94 -1.07 14.71 -28.30
C GLN A 94 -2.30 14.38 -27.44
N VAL A 95 -3.18 13.54 -27.97
CA VAL A 95 -4.40 13.15 -27.28
C VAL A 95 -4.11 11.98 -26.35
N PHE A 96 -4.23 12.19 -25.03
CA PHE A 96 -4.28 11.10 -24.06
C PHE A 96 -5.45 10.17 -24.43
N LYS A 97 -5.17 8.89 -24.64
CA LYS A 97 -6.22 7.91 -24.90
C LYS A 97 -7.12 7.78 -23.68
N ARG A 98 -8.40 8.01 -23.86
CA ARG A 98 -9.40 7.75 -22.80
C ARG A 98 -9.53 6.25 -22.60
N MET A 99 -9.67 5.85 -21.34
CA MET A 99 -10.01 4.48 -21.00
C MET A 99 -11.40 4.13 -21.56
N PRO A 100 -11.63 2.88 -21.99
CA PRO A 100 -12.97 2.42 -22.37
C PRO A 100 -13.95 2.66 -21.22
N ARG A 101 -15.18 3.03 -21.55
CA ARG A 101 -16.24 3.11 -20.53
C ARG A 101 -16.60 1.70 -20.04
N PRO A 102 -16.85 1.52 -18.74
CA PRO A 102 -17.35 0.27 -18.19
C PRO A 102 -18.63 -0.18 -18.90
N LYS A 103 -18.80 -1.50 -19.06
CA LYS A 103 -19.97 -2.13 -19.67
C LYS A 103 -20.37 -3.40 -18.92
N GLY A 104 -21.62 -3.84 -19.09
CA GLY A 104 -22.10 -5.08 -18.51
C GLY A 104 -21.96 -5.11 -16.99
N ARG A 105 -21.41 -6.18 -16.44
CA ARG A 105 -21.22 -6.37 -14.99
C ARG A 105 -20.47 -5.23 -14.32
N ALA A 106 -19.51 -4.62 -15.01
CA ALA A 106 -18.74 -3.48 -14.49
C ALA A 106 -19.55 -2.20 -14.24
N THR A 107 -20.81 -2.13 -14.70
CA THR A 107 -21.76 -1.05 -14.41
C THR A 107 -22.83 -1.43 -13.39
N ASN A 108 -22.88 -2.71 -12.99
CA ASN A 108 -23.85 -3.20 -12.02
C ASN A 108 -23.29 -3.12 -10.60
N VAL A 109 -23.08 -1.90 -10.12
CA VAL A 109 -22.42 -1.61 -8.85
C VAL A 109 -22.96 -0.32 -8.23
N ILE A 110 -23.10 -0.29 -6.91
CA ILE A 110 -23.32 0.93 -6.12
C ILE A 110 -21.97 1.35 -5.55
N ILE A 111 -21.60 2.61 -5.77
CA ILE A 111 -20.39 3.21 -5.22
C ILE A 111 -20.81 4.38 -4.32
N THR A 112 -20.46 4.30 -3.04
CA THR A 112 -20.71 5.34 -2.06
C THR A 112 -19.40 5.95 -1.63
N GLU A 113 -19.28 7.26 -1.70
CA GLU A 113 -18.11 8.00 -1.24
C GLU A 113 -18.45 8.82 0.01
N TYR A 114 -17.62 8.72 1.02
CA TYR A 114 -17.70 9.47 2.28
C TYR A 114 -16.54 10.46 2.32
N ASP A 115 -16.85 11.74 2.10
CA ASP A 115 -15.84 12.81 2.21
C ASP A 115 -15.40 12.96 3.66
N LEU A 116 -14.07 13.02 3.85
CA LEU A 116 -13.51 13.21 5.18
C LEU A 116 -13.52 14.70 5.55
N PRO A 117 -13.82 15.05 6.82
CA PRO A 117 -13.94 16.45 7.23
C PRO A 117 -12.62 17.21 7.18
N ARG A 118 -11.51 16.52 7.37
CA ARG A 118 -10.16 17.10 7.30
C ARG A 118 -9.66 17.07 5.85
N LYS A 119 -9.61 18.23 5.20
CA LYS A 119 -9.28 18.38 3.77
C LYS A 119 -7.89 17.84 3.36
N GLU A 120 -7.00 17.69 4.31
CA GLU A 120 -5.63 17.19 4.08
C GLU A 120 -5.46 15.73 4.50
N ALA A 121 -6.55 15.04 4.85
CA ALA A 121 -6.49 13.63 5.19
C ALA A 121 -6.06 12.79 3.97
N LEU A 122 -5.16 11.86 4.21
CA LEU A 122 -4.67 10.89 3.21
C LEU A 122 -5.06 9.48 3.66
N PRO A 123 -6.30 9.03 3.46
CA PRO A 123 -6.73 7.71 3.89
C PRO A 123 -5.97 6.63 3.13
N HIS A 124 -4.95 6.04 3.79
CA HIS A 124 -4.06 5.06 3.19
C HIS A 124 -4.62 3.64 3.33
N ASP A 125 -4.68 3.14 4.55
CA ASP A 125 -5.33 1.87 4.86
C ASP A 125 -6.76 2.12 5.33
N VAL A 126 -7.68 1.27 4.87
CA VAL A 126 -9.06 1.22 5.36
C VAL A 126 -9.35 -0.20 5.78
N ILE A 127 -9.89 -0.37 6.99
CA ILE A 127 -10.40 -1.64 7.52
C ILE A 127 -11.79 -1.41 8.13
N VAL A 128 -12.63 -2.43 8.15
CA VAL A 128 -13.99 -2.33 8.69
C VAL A 128 -14.14 -3.31 9.84
N ASP A 129 -14.62 -2.80 10.98
CA ASP A 129 -14.81 -3.60 12.17
C ASP A 129 -16.14 -4.37 12.16
N ALA A 130 -16.34 -5.20 13.18
CA ALA A 130 -17.55 -6.03 13.31
C ALA A 130 -18.85 -5.23 13.52
N ASP A 131 -18.75 -3.95 13.93
CA ASP A 131 -19.89 -3.05 14.08
C ASP A 131 -20.22 -2.31 12.77
N GLY A 132 -19.38 -2.49 11.75
CA GLY A 132 -19.50 -1.90 10.43
C GLY A 132 -18.88 -0.50 10.32
N HIS A 133 -18.10 -0.05 11.29
CA HIS A 133 -17.38 1.20 11.21
C HIS A 133 -16.10 1.04 10.37
N ALA A 134 -15.84 2.00 9.50
CA ALA A 134 -14.64 2.02 8.68
C ALA A 134 -13.53 2.84 9.37
N TRP A 135 -12.42 2.19 9.63
CA TRP A 135 -11.23 2.81 10.22
C TRP A 135 -10.22 3.10 9.14
N TYR A 136 -9.53 4.23 9.22
CA TYR A 136 -8.50 4.59 8.25
C TYR A 136 -7.26 5.18 8.90
N SER A 137 -6.07 4.86 8.37
CA SER A 137 -4.83 5.53 8.71
C SER A 137 -4.70 6.82 7.89
N ASP A 138 -4.46 7.96 8.57
CA ASP A 138 -4.19 9.22 7.90
C ASP A 138 -2.70 9.35 7.58
N PHE A 139 -2.33 8.97 6.37
CA PHE A 139 -0.94 8.92 5.92
C PHE A 139 -0.23 10.29 5.86
N GLY A 140 -0.94 11.38 5.96
CA GLY A 140 -0.38 12.74 5.99
C GLY A 140 -0.35 13.39 7.38
N ASN A 141 -0.99 12.77 8.37
CA ASN A 141 -1.14 13.29 9.72
C ASN A 141 -1.02 12.16 10.74
N GLN A 142 -0.72 12.49 12.00
CA GLN A 142 -0.53 11.50 13.06
C GLN A 142 -1.86 11.09 13.70
N PHE A 143 -2.80 10.57 12.89
CA PHE A 143 -4.14 10.17 13.30
C PHE A 143 -4.57 8.84 12.69
N VAL A 144 -5.48 8.18 13.40
CA VAL A 144 -6.39 7.16 12.85
C VAL A 144 -7.81 7.71 12.95
N GLY A 145 -8.59 7.60 11.89
CA GLY A 145 -9.99 8.02 11.88
C GLY A 145 -10.94 6.83 11.88
N GLU A 146 -12.11 7.00 12.51
CA GLU A 146 -13.24 6.09 12.54
C GLU A 146 -14.44 6.76 11.87
N LEU A 147 -14.94 6.18 10.79
CA LEU A 147 -16.16 6.61 10.09
C LEU A 147 -17.31 5.68 10.46
N ASP A 148 -18.40 6.24 10.98
CA ASP A 148 -19.69 5.57 11.02
C ASP A 148 -20.42 5.78 9.68
N PRO A 149 -20.54 4.76 8.83
CA PRO A 149 -21.13 4.91 7.50
C PRO A 149 -22.64 5.15 7.51
N LYS A 150 -23.31 4.93 8.64
CA LYS A 150 -24.78 5.18 8.78
C LYS A 150 -25.07 6.65 8.97
N THR A 151 -24.19 7.36 9.69
CA THR A 151 -24.37 8.77 10.02
C THR A 151 -23.43 9.70 9.25
N GLY A 152 -22.37 9.16 8.67
CA GLY A 152 -21.28 9.93 8.05
C GLY A 152 -20.36 10.59 9.07
N LYS A 153 -20.53 10.33 10.38
CA LYS A 153 -19.71 10.93 11.42
C LYS A 153 -18.31 10.33 11.39
N VAL A 154 -17.30 11.20 11.46
CA VAL A 154 -15.88 10.82 11.60
C VAL A 154 -15.37 11.25 12.97
N THR A 155 -14.64 10.35 13.63
CA THR A 155 -13.93 10.61 14.89
C THR A 155 -12.45 10.32 14.69
N ASP A 156 -11.58 11.26 15.05
CA ASP A 156 -10.13 11.14 14.95
C ASP A 156 -9.50 10.74 16.28
N TYR A 157 -8.59 9.77 16.23
CA TYR A 157 -7.78 9.32 17.36
C TYR A 157 -6.32 9.72 17.10
N PRO A 158 -5.77 10.67 17.88
CA PRO A 158 -4.38 11.08 17.72
C PRO A 158 -3.43 9.95 18.16
N LEU A 159 -2.39 9.75 17.36
CA LEU A 159 -1.29 8.87 17.72
C LEU A 159 -0.12 9.69 18.30
N GLU A 160 0.65 9.08 19.18
CA GLU A 160 1.83 9.70 19.75
C GLU A 160 2.86 10.05 18.67
N THR A 161 3.49 11.22 18.78
CA THR A 161 4.62 11.60 17.93
C THR A 161 5.92 11.26 18.66
N LEU A 162 6.54 10.15 18.28
CA LEU A 162 7.77 9.65 18.90
C LEU A 162 9.03 10.42 18.46
N ARG A 163 9.03 10.86 17.20
CA ARG A 163 10.17 11.55 16.57
C ARG A 163 9.68 12.86 15.94
N GLN A 164 9.93 13.98 16.63
CA GLN A 164 9.41 15.30 16.25
C GLN A 164 10.01 15.82 14.92
N ASP A 165 11.22 15.41 14.61
CA ASP A 165 12.00 15.79 13.43
C ASP A 165 11.71 14.91 12.19
N GLN A 166 10.87 13.91 12.33
CA GLN A 166 10.52 12.98 11.27
C GLN A 166 9.12 13.25 10.68
N PRO A 167 8.87 12.80 9.43
CA PRO A 167 7.54 12.86 8.84
C PRO A 167 6.49 12.18 9.73
N LYS A 168 5.28 12.73 9.72
CA LYS A 168 4.10 12.23 10.43
C LYS A 168 3.18 11.51 9.46
N GLY A 169 2.51 10.49 9.95
CA GLY A 169 1.52 9.73 9.22
C GLY A 169 1.73 8.22 9.37
N PRO A 170 0.79 7.51 10.00
CA PRO A 170 0.79 6.06 10.08
C PRO A 170 0.47 5.44 8.72
N LEU A 171 0.90 4.19 8.51
CA LEU A 171 0.67 3.52 7.24
C LEU A 171 -0.23 2.30 7.39
N GLY A 172 0.33 1.13 7.71
CA GLY A 172 -0.39 -0.13 7.75
C GLY A 172 -1.28 -0.27 8.98
N MET A 173 -2.50 -0.79 8.78
CA MET A 173 -3.41 -1.16 9.86
C MET A 173 -3.85 -2.61 9.72
N GLU A 174 -3.95 -3.33 10.84
CA GLU A 174 -4.45 -4.70 10.91
C GLU A 174 -5.24 -4.93 12.19
N PHE A 175 -6.24 -5.83 12.12
CA PHE A 175 -6.89 -6.34 13.33
C PHE A 175 -6.06 -7.45 13.97
N ASP A 176 -6.04 -7.45 15.32
CA ASP A 176 -5.64 -8.62 16.06
C ASP A 176 -6.83 -9.59 16.24
N PRO A 177 -6.61 -10.81 16.77
CA PRO A 177 -7.67 -11.79 16.98
C PRO A 177 -8.80 -11.32 17.92
N GLU A 178 -8.53 -10.35 18.79
CA GLU A 178 -9.52 -9.74 19.70
C GLU A 178 -10.29 -8.59 19.03
N GLY A 179 -9.90 -8.20 17.80
CA GLY A 179 -10.50 -7.13 17.02
C GLY A 179 -9.98 -5.74 17.39
N ASN A 180 -8.87 -5.61 18.11
CA ASN A 180 -8.19 -4.33 18.28
C ASN A 180 -7.41 -3.97 17.02
N ILE A 181 -7.10 -2.68 16.87
CA ILE A 181 -6.46 -2.16 15.68
C ILE A 181 -4.99 -1.87 15.96
N TRP A 182 -4.11 -2.51 15.20
CA TRP A 182 -2.70 -2.25 15.24
C TRP A 182 -2.26 -1.39 14.05
N ILE A 183 -1.30 -0.50 14.29
CA ILE A 183 -0.90 0.54 13.36
C ILE A 183 0.62 0.60 13.26
N GLY A 184 1.15 0.50 12.04
CA GLY A 184 2.55 0.79 11.74
C GLY A 184 2.78 2.30 11.65
N MET A 185 3.68 2.84 12.46
CA MET A 185 3.85 4.28 12.64
C MET A 185 4.83 4.93 11.65
N SER A 186 5.18 4.23 10.56
CA SER A 186 6.07 4.74 9.50
C SER A 186 7.36 5.35 10.07
N TYR A 187 7.67 6.62 9.79
CA TYR A 187 8.90 7.28 10.24
C TYR A 187 8.97 7.56 11.76
N GLN A 188 7.93 7.26 12.49
CA GLN A 188 7.91 7.40 13.95
C GLN A 188 8.58 6.24 14.68
N ALA A 189 9.04 5.21 13.94
CA ALA A 189 9.81 4.08 14.47
C ALA A 189 9.14 3.37 15.65
N GLY A 190 7.94 2.83 15.40
CA GLY A 190 7.18 2.08 16.39
C GLY A 190 5.88 1.55 15.84
N ALA A 191 5.07 0.97 16.71
CA ALA A 191 3.71 0.54 16.45
C ALA A 191 2.77 1.13 17.50
N SER A 192 1.50 1.37 17.13
CA SER A 192 0.45 1.69 18.07
C SER A 192 -0.67 0.66 18.00
N LYS A 193 -1.39 0.51 19.13
CA LYS A 193 -2.59 -0.32 19.24
C LYS A 193 -3.73 0.55 19.74
N ILE A 194 -4.89 0.47 19.11
CA ILE A 194 -6.14 1.04 19.60
C ILE A 194 -7.00 -0.12 20.12
N ASP A 195 -7.31 -0.11 21.41
CA ASP A 195 -8.36 -0.95 21.95
C ASP A 195 -9.70 -0.49 21.40
N ARG A 196 -10.35 -1.34 20.58
CA ARG A 196 -11.56 -0.95 19.86
C ARG A 196 -12.74 -0.64 20.81
N LYS A 197 -12.80 -1.27 21.97
CA LYS A 197 -13.89 -1.10 22.95
C LYS A 197 -13.72 0.16 23.78
N THR A 198 -12.51 0.36 24.33
CA THR A 198 -12.22 1.50 25.21
C THR A 198 -11.72 2.73 24.47
N LYS A 199 -11.34 2.58 23.20
CA LYS A 199 -10.70 3.59 22.36
C LYS A 199 -9.34 4.08 22.88
N GLN A 200 -8.76 3.37 23.85
CA GLN A 200 -7.45 3.70 24.37
C GLN A 200 -6.35 3.37 23.34
N VAL A 201 -5.44 4.32 23.16
CA VAL A 201 -4.25 4.16 22.33
C VAL A 201 -3.06 3.77 23.20
N THR A 202 -2.35 2.70 22.84
CA THR A 202 -1.10 2.29 23.45
C THR A 202 -0.01 2.30 22.37
N THR A 203 1.12 2.93 22.67
CA THR A 203 2.25 3.03 21.72
C THR A 203 3.42 2.18 22.21
N TYR A 204 4.06 1.49 21.25
CA TYR A 204 5.22 0.63 21.44
C TYR A 204 6.40 1.17 20.62
N PRO A 205 7.20 2.09 21.16
CA PRO A 205 8.35 2.64 20.44
C PRO A 205 9.43 1.58 20.24
N LEU A 206 10.05 1.58 19.07
CA LEU A 206 11.25 0.77 18.85
C LEU A 206 12.41 1.33 19.69
N PRO A 207 13.28 0.49 20.32
CA PRO A 207 14.46 0.96 21.02
C PRO A 207 15.31 1.90 20.17
N LYS A 208 15.81 2.99 20.76
CA LYS A 208 16.52 4.05 20.03
C LYS A 208 17.78 3.55 19.31
N GLU A 209 18.48 2.60 19.91
CA GLU A 209 19.69 1.98 19.36
C GLU A 209 19.43 1.12 18.12
N TRP A 210 18.17 0.79 17.84
CA TRP A 210 17.77 0.01 16.65
C TRP A 210 17.19 0.90 15.54
N GLN A 211 16.98 2.17 15.84
CA GLN A 211 16.43 3.12 14.87
C GLN A 211 17.51 3.66 13.93
N GLY A 212 17.24 3.64 12.63
CA GLY A 212 18.01 4.37 11.64
C GLY A 212 17.60 5.85 11.53
N ILE A 213 18.29 6.60 10.68
CA ILE A 213 17.98 8.01 10.42
C ILE A 213 16.53 8.15 9.94
N THR A 214 16.12 7.30 9.00
CA THR A 214 14.78 7.31 8.40
C THR A 214 14.08 5.96 8.57
N SER A 215 14.16 5.36 9.76
CA SER A 215 13.45 4.10 10.07
C SER A 215 11.99 4.14 9.60
N GLN A 216 11.60 3.12 8.85
CA GLN A 216 10.25 3.00 8.28
C GLN A 216 9.54 1.75 8.80
N THR A 217 8.88 1.86 9.94
CA THR A 217 8.04 0.80 10.52
C THR A 217 6.63 0.85 9.92
N ASN A 218 6.55 0.57 8.64
CA ASN A 218 5.34 0.77 7.84
C ASN A 218 4.21 -0.21 8.17
N MET A 219 4.57 -1.48 8.39
CA MET A 219 3.62 -2.56 8.60
C MET A 219 3.81 -3.18 9.99
N VAL A 220 2.69 -3.59 10.56
CA VAL A 220 2.63 -4.38 11.78
C VAL A 220 1.69 -5.54 11.53
N THR A 221 2.04 -6.74 12.03
CA THR A 221 1.31 -7.97 11.73
C THR A 221 0.89 -8.69 13.01
N PRO A 222 -0.28 -8.36 13.54
CA PRO A 222 -0.84 -8.97 14.74
C PRO A 222 -1.76 -10.16 14.46
N THR A 223 -2.07 -10.46 13.18
CA THR A 223 -3.17 -11.33 12.74
C THR A 223 -3.15 -12.71 13.43
N HIS A 224 -1.97 -13.29 13.63
CA HIS A 224 -1.79 -14.58 14.28
C HIS A 224 -1.03 -14.50 15.60
N MET A 225 -1.06 -13.35 16.27
CA MET A 225 -0.37 -13.14 17.54
C MET A 225 -0.85 -14.09 18.69
N ASN A 226 -2.06 -14.64 18.58
CA ASN A 226 -2.59 -15.61 19.51
C ASN A 226 -1.84 -16.96 19.50
N VAL A 227 -1.02 -17.24 18.50
CA VAL A 227 -0.23 -18.48 18.38
C VAL A 227 0.92 -18.51 19.39
N ASP A 228 1.60 -17.36 19.58
CA ASP A 228 2.82 -17.28 20.37
C ASP A 228 2.99 -15.98 21.19
N GLY A 229 1.97 -15.12 21.22
CA GLY A 229 1.98 -13.84 21.94
C GLY A 229 2.85 -12.77 21.29
N LYS A 230 3.19 -12.91 20.01
CA LYS A 230 4.15 -12.02 19.33
C LYS A 230 3.52 -11.32 18.14
N VAL A 231 3.86 -10.03 17.95
CA VAL A 231 3.48 -9.21 16.82
C VAL A 231 4.73 -8.87 16.01
N TRP A 232 4.63 -9.02 14.67
CA TRP A 232 5.73 -8.73 13.77
C TRP A 232 5.73 -7.28 13.30
N MET A 233 6.93 -6.75 13.05
CA MET A 233 7.19 -5.46 12.41
C MET A 233 8.52 -5.51 11.67
N GLU A 234 8.69 -4.71 10.61
CA GLU A 234 9.96 -4.54 9.91
C GLU A 234 10.30 -3.05 9.82
N ASP A 235 11.57 -2.71 9.96
CA ASP A 235 12.12 -1.46 9.45
C ASP A 235 12.51 -1.67 7.99
N THR A 236 11.68 -1.21 7.07
CA THR A 236 11.85 -1.42 5.64
C THR A 236 13.08 -0.72 5.07
N GLU A 237 13.65 0.29 5.73
CA GLU A 237 14.89 0.93 5.30
C GLU A 237 16.11 0.06 5.59
N ASN A 238 16.17 -0.53 6.77
CA ASN A 238 17.28 -1.36 7.20
C ASN A 238 17.07 -2.85 6.90
N GLY A 239 15.83 -3.25 6.57
CA GLY A 239 15.42 -4.64 6.35
C GLY A 239 15.54 -5.50 7.60
N ARG A 240 15.47 -4.88 8.81
CA ARG A 240 15.50 -5.60 10.08
C ARG A 240 14.09 -5.94 10.51
N VAL A 241 13.91 -7.15 10.97
CA VAL A 241 12.64 -7.69 11.42
C VAL A 241 12.61 -7.71 12.94
N PHE A 242 11.50 -7.29 13.52
CA PHE A 242 11.29 -7.22 14.97
C PHE A 242 10.05 -8.00 15.36
N ARG A 243 10.04 -8.47 16.61
CA ARG A 243 8.88 -9.08 17.25
C ARG A 243 8.59 -8.39 18.56
N LEU A 244 7.36 -7.94 18.75
CA LEU A 244 6.88 -7.41 20.03
C LEU A 244 6.27 -8.54 20.85
N ASP A 245 6.80 -8.76 22.04
CA ASP A 245 6.19 -9.62 23.05
C ASP A 245 5.07 -8.85 23.77
N ILE A 246 3.84 -9.30 23.60
CA ILE A 246 2.66 -8.57 24.11
C ILE A 246 2.58 -8.61 25.63
N ALA A 247 3.03 -9.71 26.25
CA ALA A 247 2.97 -9.85 27.70
C ALA A 247 3.93 -8.91 28.42
N THR A 248 5.08 -8.61 27.80
CA THR A 248 6.14 -7.78 28.41
C THR A 248 6.22 -6.38 27.80
N GLY A 249 5.62 -6.14 26.64
CA GLY A 249 5.74 -4.88 25.87
C GLY A 249 7.14 -4.66 25.29
N LYS A 250 8.00 -5.68 25.23
CA LYS A 250 9.38 -5.55 24.76
C LYS A 250 9.56 -6.06 23.33
N TRP A 251 10.36 -5.34 22.56
CA TRP A 251 10.76 -5.77 21.24
C TRP A 251 11.93 -6.75 21.28
N GLU A 252 11.91 -7.73 20.38
CA GLU A 252 12.98 -8.65 20.06
C GLU A 252 13.52 -8.31 18.67
N ASP A 253 14.83 -8.12 18.54
CA ASP A 253 15.47 -7.94 17.24
C ASP A 253 15.79 -9.30 16.62
N ARG A 254 15.18 -9.57 15.47
CA ARG A 254 15.37 -10.83 14.71
C ARG A 254 16.42 -10.69 13.59
N GLY A 255 17.02 -9.50 13.44
CA GLY A 255 17.97 -9.20 12.38
C GLY A 255 17.31 -9.09 11.01
N GLN A 256 18.09 -9.32 9.96
CA GLN A 256 17.56 -9.40 8.59
C GLN A 256 17.03 -10.81 8.32
N ALA A 257 15.94 -10.93 7.61
CA ALA A 257 15.42 -12.23 7.17
C ALA A 257 16.43 -12.89 6.22
N THR A 258 17.13 -13.93 6.70
CA THR A 258 18.29 -14.53 6.05
C THR A 258 18.11 -16.05 5.91
N THR A 259 18.38 -16.57 4.72
CA THR A 259 18.37 -18.02 4.45
C THR A 259 19.59 -18.71 5.11
N ALA A 260 19.53 -20.04 5.24
CA ALA A 260 20.66 -20.83 5.69
C ALA A 260 21.94 -20.67 4.85
N LYS A 261 21.81 -20.19 3.60
CA LYS A 261 22.91 -19.91 2.67
C LYS A 261 23.41 -18.44 2.73
N GLY A 262 22.83 -17.61 3.61
CA GLY A 262 23.22 -16.20 3.77
C GLY A 262 22.55 -15.22 2.81
N GLU A 263 21.57 -15.66 2.01
CA GLU A 263 20.79 -14.77 1.16
C GLU A 263 19.74 -14.02 2.00
N THR A 264 19.59 -12.70 1.79
CA THR A 264 18.65 -11.87 2.53
C THR A 264 17.47 -11.44 1.68
N ILE A 265 16.32 -11.22 2.33
CA ILE A 265 15.15 -10.61 1.75
C ILE A 265 14.62 -9.49 2.64
N ARG A 266 14.11 -8.42 2.00
CA ARG A 266 13.42 -7.30 2.67
C ARG A 266 11.98 -7.30 2.22
N GLY A 267 11.06 -7.02 3.14
CA GLY A 267 9.64 -6.92 2.85
C GLY A 267 9.16 -5.48 2.68
N TYR A 268 8.02 -5.35 2.04
CA TYR A 268 7.16 -4.18 2.13
C TYR A 268 5.80 -4.59 2.72
N GLY A 269 5.16 -5.60 2.16
CA GLY A 269 4.02 -6.27 2.77
C GLY A 269 4.50 -7.39 3.69
N LEU A 270 3.88 -7.52 4.84
CA LEU A 270 4.29 -8.41 5.93
C LEU A 270 3.12 -9.26 6.46
N PRO A 271 2.43 -10.10 5.67
CA PRO A 271 1.44 -11.00 6.23
C PRO A 271 2.08 -12.14 7.02
N SER A 272 1.37 -12.67 8.01
CA SER A 272 1.76 -13.92 8.69
C SER A 272 0.83 -15.06 8.31
N ASP A 273 1.37 -16.29 8.28
CA ASP A 273 0.58 -17.50 8.12
C ASP A 273 -0.06 -17.94 9.45
N LYS A 274 -0.86 -19.02 9.42
CA LYS A 274 -1.56 -19.57 10.60
C LYS A 274 -0.64 -20.00 11.76
N ASP A 275 0.65 -20.22 11.49
CA ASP A 275 1.66 -20.59 12.48
C ASP A 275 2.49 -19.39 12.96
N ASN A 276 2.03 -18.17 12.61
CA ASN A 276 2.68 -16.88 12.83
C ASN A 276 4.09 -16.79 12.23
N ASN A 277 4.40 -17.53 11.14
CA ASN A 277 5.60 -17.24 10.36
C ASN A 277 5.37 -15.97 9.54
N LEU A 278 6.39 -15.13 9.43
CA LEU A 278 6.31 -13.89 8.69
C LEU A 278 6.60 -14.12 7.20
N TYR A 279 5.75 -13.60 6.33
CA TYR A 279 6.04 -13.52 4.90
C TYR A 279 6.47 -12.11 4.53
N LEU A 280 7.45 -12.01 3.64
CA LEU A 280 8.05 -10.76 3.19
C LEU A 280 7.84 -10.65 1.67
N MET A 281 7.20 -9.59 1.23
CA MET A 281 7.02 -9.28 -0.18
C MET A 281 8.02 -8.24 -0.61
N SER A 282 9.00 -8.63 -1.44
CA SER A 282 10.10 -7.77 -1.85
C SER A 282 9.65 -6.78 -2.93
N PHE A 283 9.29 -5.57 -2.49
CA PHE A 283 8.91 -4.51 -3.43
C PHE A 283 10.08 -4.01 -4.31
N GLY A 284 11.30 -4.38 -3.98
CA GLY A 284 12.51 -4.02 -4.73
C GLY A 284 12.80 -4.92 -5.93
N ASP A 285 12.29 -6.15 -5.92
CA ASP A 285 12.60 -7.19 -6.93
C ASP A 285 11.39 -8.11 -7.22
N THR A 286 11.62 -9.39 -7.46
CA THR A 286 10.60 -10.39 -7.85
C THR A 286 10.34 -11.44 -6.77
N ARG A 287 10.84 -11.23 -5.55
CA ARG A 287 10.87 -12.30 -4.56
C ARG A 287 9.79 -12.16 -3.51
N ILE A 288 9.35 -13.30 -3.01
CA ILE A 288 8.63 -13.44 -1.76
C ILE A 288 9.46 -14.33 -0.83
N GLY A 289 9.37 -14.08 0.48
CA GLY A 289 10.09 -14.88 1.47
C GLY A 289 9.20 -15.27 2.64
N ARG A 290 9.57 -16.34 3.34
CA ARG A 290 9.01 -16.78 4.61
C ARG A 290 10.11 -16.81 5.65
N LEU A 291 9.95 -16.09 6.74
CA LEU A 291 10.79 -16.19 7.94
C LEU A 291 10.10 -17.09 8.96
N ASP A 292 10.72 -18.22 9.25
CA ASP A 292 10.22 -19.15 10.26
C ASP A 292 10.31 -18.53 11.67
N ALA A 293 9.18 -18.51 12.37
CA ALA A 293 9.06 -17.84 13.67
C ALA A 293 9.93 -18.47 14.78
N LYS A 294 10.22 -19.77 14.68
CA LYS A 294 10.97 -20.54 15.68
C LYS A 294 12.46 -20.55 15.38
N THR A 295 12.83 -20.88 14.15
CA THR A 295 14.24 -21.05 13.74
C THR A 295 14.92 -19.78 13.32
N ASN A 296 14.15 -18.72 12.96
CA ASN A 296 14.65 -17.48 12.38
C ASN A 296 15.40 -17.66 11.04
N VAL A 297 15.09 -18.71 10.31
CA VAL A 297 15.67 -18.99 9.00
C VAL A 297 14.65 -18.65 7.92
N ALA A 298 15.10 -17.92 6.89
CA ALA A 298 14.25 -17.56 5.77
C ALA A 298 14.27 -18.62 4.65
N GLN A 299 13.17 -18.71 3.93
CA GLN A 299 13.06 -19.35 2.63
C GLN A 299 12.63 -18.29 1.61
N ILE A 300 13.09 -18.40 0.37
CA ILE A 300 12.85 -17.37 -0.67
C ILE A 300 12.41 -18.05 -1.95
N TRP A 301 11.37 -17.50 -2.59
CA TRP A 301 10.87 -17.91 -3.91
C TRP A 301 10.81 -16.70 -4.84
N SER A 302 11.01 -16.94 -6.13
CA SER A 302 10.85 -15.92 -7.16
C SER A 302 9.49 -16.08 -7.85
N THR A 303 8.81 -14.98 -8.11
CA THR A 303 7.61 -14.98 -8.93
C THR A 303 7.98 -15.29 -10.39
N PRO A 304 7.04 -15.86 -11.18
CA PRO A 304 7.28 -16.19 -12.58
C PRO A 304 7.62 -14.96 -13.44
N TRP A 305 7.09 -13.79 -13.11
CA TRP A 305 7.28 -12.56 -13.88
C TRP A 305 8.51 -11.77 -13.43
N THR A 306 9.42 -11.47 -14.36
CA THR A 306 10.73 -10.86 -14.09
C THR A 306 10.72 -9.42 -13.52
N ARG A 307 9.58 -8.76 -13.46
CA ARG A 307 9.39 -7.41 -12.94
C ARG A 307 8.15 -7.30 -12.05
N SER A 308 7.87 -8.31 -11.26
CA SER A 308 6.62 -8.39 -10.51
C SER A 308 6.49 -7.34 -9.41
N ARG A 309 7.56 -7.09 -8.66
CA ARG A 309 7.54 -6.20 -7.49
C ARG A 309 6.38 -6.54 -6.54
N PRO A 310 6.39 -7.72 -5.89
CA PRO A 310 5.37 -8.11 -4.91
C PRO A 310 5.22 -7.02 -3.85
N ARG A 311 3.96 -6.60 -3.56
CA ARG A 311 3.78 -5.43 -2.71
C ARG A 311 3.04 -5.71 -1.41
N ARG A 312 1.75 -6.05 -1.45
CA ARG A 312 0.96 -6.42 -0.27
C ARG A 312 0.03 -7.57 -0.58
N GLY A 313 -0.39 -8.28 0.45
CA GLY A 313 -1.30 -9.41 0.31
C GLY A 313 -1.73 -9.97 1.65
N ARG A 314 -2.52 -11.05 1.57
CA ARG A 314 -3.13 -11.72 2.72
C ARG A 314 -3.17 -13.22 2.51
N PHE A 315 -3.18 -13.94 3.61
CA PHE A 315 -3.52 -15.36 3.61
C PHE A 315 -5.03 -15.56 3.53
N ASP A 316 -5.45 -16.59 2.80
CA ASP A 316 -6.81 -17.10 2.88
C ASP A 316 -6.93 -18.17 4.00
N ASP A 317 -8.15 -18.65 4.23
CA ASP A 317 -8.44 -19.68 5.24
C ASP A 317 -7.87 -21.09 4.90
N GLN A 318 -7.34 -21.27 3.68
CA GLN A 318 -6.59 -22.45 3.27
C GLN A 318 -5.07 -22.28 3.44
N ASN A 319 -4.65 -21.18 4.07
CA ASN A 319 -3.24 -20.81 4.27
C ASN A 319 -2.45 -20.62 2.97
N ARG A 320 -3.09 -20.09 1.92
CA ARG A 320 -2.46 -19.67 0.67
C ARG A 320 -2.29 -18.15 0.67
N LEU A 321 -1.14 -17.66 0.23
CA LEU A 321 -0.82 -16.24 0.18
C LEU A 321 -1.31 -15.64 -1.15
N TRP A 322 -2.25 -14.71 -1.07
CA TRP A 322 -2.68 -13.87 -2.19
C TRP A 322 -1.98 -12.53 -2.12
N PHE A 323 -1.41 -12.06 -3.23
CA PHE A 323 -0.64 -10.82 -3.23
C PHE A 323 -0.69 -10.07 -4.56
N ALA A 324 -0.38 -8.78 -4.49
CA ALA A 324 -0.30 -7.90 -5.66
C ALA A 324 1.10 -7.95 -6.27
N GLU A 325 1.18 -8.19 -7.56
CA GLU A 325 2.38 -7.96 -8.37
C GLU A 325 2.29 -6.57 -9.02
N TYR A 326 2.74 -5.60 -8.27
CA TYR A 326 2.57 -4.18 -8.56
C TYR A 326 3.04 -3.78 -9.96
N ALA A 327 4.26 -4.14 -10.35
CA ALA A 327 4.82 -3.76 -11.65
C ALA A 327 4.45 -4.72 -12.78
N ALA A 328 3.96 -5.93 -12.46
CA ALA A 328 3.49 -6.90 -13.44
C ALA A 328 2.01 -6.73 -13.80
N ASN A 329 1.29 -5.86 -13.07
CA ASN A 329 -0.15 -5.67 -13.28
C ASN A 329 -0.97 -6.95 -13.09
N ARG A 330 -0.68 -7.70 -11.99
CA ARG A 330 -1.24 -9.02 -11.74
C ARG A 330 -1.71 -9.17 -10.29
N ILE A 331 -2.69 -10.05 -10.11
CA ILE A 331 -2.97 -10.73 -8.85
C ILE A 331 -2.20 -12.04 -8.89
N ALA A 332 -1.57 -12.44 -7.78
CA ALA A 332 -0.89 -13.73 -7.65
C ALA A 332 -1.35 -14.47 -6.39
N MET A 333 -1.26 -15.79 -6.44
CA MET A 333 -1.48 -16.68 -5.31
C MET A 333 -0.29 -17.65 -5.20
N PHE A 334 0.31 -17.70 -4.01
CA PHE A 334 1.34 -18.68 -3.64
C PHE A 334 0.76 -19.72 -2.67
N ASP A 335 0.93 -20.97 -2.99
CA ASP A 335 0.58 -22.09 -2.10
C ASP A 335 1.85 -22.59 -1.38
N PRO A 336 1.98 -22.37 -0.07
CA PRO A 336 3.15 -22.82 0.69
C PRO A 336 3.33 -24.35 0.76
N GLN A 337 2.28 -25.14 0.48
CA GLN A 337 2.37 -26.59 0.53
C GLN A 337 2.99 -27.16 -0.75
N THR A 338 2.66 -26.57 -1.89
CA THR A 338 3.14 -27.03 -3.20
C THR A 338 4.26 -26.14 -3.76
N GLU A 339 4.51 -25.01 -3.13
CA GLU A 339 5.43 -23.96 -3.59
C GLU A 339 5.12 -23.41 -4.98
N GLN A 340 3.86 -23.56 -5.44
CA GLN A 340 3.43 -23.09 -6.75
C GLN A 340 2.86 -21.68 -6.67
N ILE A 341 3.13 -20.88 -7.72
CA ILE A 341 2.54 -19.56 -7.91
C ILE A 341 1.63 -19.58 -9.12
N LYS A 342 0.38 -19.11 -8.93
CA LYS A 342 -0.57 -18.85 -10.01
C LYS A 342 -0.81 -17.35 -10.13
N GLU A 343 -0.87 -16.83 -11.36
CA GLU A 343 -1.00 -15.40 -11.65
C GLU A 343 -2.20 -15.10 -12.55
N TRP A 344 -2.85 -13.95 -12.34
CA TRP A 344 -3.94 -13.42 -13.18
C TRP A 344 -3.62 -11.99 -13.60
N LYS A 345 -3.50 -11.75 -14.91
CA LYS A 345 -3.26 -10.41 -15.43
C LYS A 345 -4.54 -9.57 -15.35
N LEU A 346 -4.43 -8.34 -14.81
CA LEU A 346 -5.53 -7.37 -14.81
C LEU A 346 -5.80 -6.89 -16.25
N PRO A 347 -7.10 -6.70 -16.64
CA PRO A 347 -7.47 -6.29 -17.99
C PRO A 347 -6.91 -4.92 -18.38
N THR A 348 -6.94 -3.96 -17.46
CA THR A 348 -6.43 -2.60 -17.70
C THR A 348 -4.94 -2.55 -17.45
N ASP A 349 -4.17 -2.18 -18.48
CA ASP A 349 -2.73 -1.99 -18.34
C ASP A 349 -2.42 -0.80 -17.43
N TRP A 350 -1.29 -0.86 -16.72
CA TRP A 350 -0.84 0.17 -15.77
C TRP A 350 -1.73 0.34 -14.53
N SER A 351 -2.56 -0.65 -14.19
CA SER A 351 -3.37 -0.59 -12.97
C SER A 351 -2.52 -0.44 -11.72
N GLN A 352 -1.36 -1.07 -11.66
CA GLN A 352 -0.47 -1.03 -10.49
C GLN A 352 -1.21 -1.48 -9.23
N PRO A 353 -1.62 -2.75 -9.14
CA PRO A 353 -2.31 -3.27 -7.96
C PRO A 353 -1.41 -3.13 -6.73
N TYR A 354 -1.97 -2.61 -5.64
CA TYR A 354 -1.19 -2.33 -4.44
C TYR A 354 -1.31 -3.42 -3.38
N ASP A 355 -2.52 -3.91 -3.18
CA ASP A 355 -2.91 -4.87 -2.16
C ASP A 355 -3.90 -5.86 -2.76
N VAL A 356 -3.96 -7.07 -2.21
CA VAL A 356 -4.91 -8.11 -2.62
C VAL A 356 -5.56 -8.70 -1.38
N VAL A 357 -6.88 -8.86 -1.41
CA VAL A 357 -7.63 -9.47 -0.32
C VAL A 357 -8.58 -10.54 -0.86
N PRO A 358 -8.45 -11.81 -0.40
CA PRO A 358 -9.42 -12.85 -0.68
C PRO A 358 -10.65 -12.72 0.22
N THR A 359 -11.82 -13.12 -0.28
CA THR A 359 -13.00 -13.43 0.54
C THR A 359 -12.80 -14.75 1.28
N LYS A 360 -13.64 -15.04 2.26
CA LYS A 360 -13.65 -16.32 2.94
C LYS A 360 -13.83 -17.46 1.92
N GLY A 361 -12.99 -18.49 1.99
CA GLY A 361 -12.92 -19.57 1.00
C GLY A 361 -12.30 -19.15 -0.34
N ALA A 362 -11.85 -17.91 -0.47
CA ALA A 362 -11.24 -17.35 -1.67
C ALA A 362 -12.02 -17.56 -2.97
N ALA A 363 -13.36 -17.57 -2.88
CA ALA A 363 -14.21 -17.63 -4.08
C ALA A 363 -14.06 -16.37 -4.95
N GLU A 364 -13.80 -15.25 -4.31
CA GLU A 364 -13.47 -13.98 -4.93
C GLU A 364 -12.20 -13.39 -4.33
N VAL A 365 -11.48 -12.64 -5.15
CA VAL A 365 -10.26 -11.93 -4.74
C VAL A 365 -10.30 -10.50 -5.28
N TRP A 366 -10.00 -9.53 -4.42
CA TRP A 366 -10.15 -8.13 -4.74
C TRP A 366 -8.82 -7.40 -4.69
N THR A 367 -8.68 -6.38 -5.55
CA THR A 367 -7.53 -5.46 -5.56
C THR A 367 -7.96 -4.06 -5.97
N GLY A 368 -7.13 -3.07 -5.64
CA GLY A 368 -7.31 -1.68 -6.05
C GLY A 368 -6.12 -1.18 -6.86
N SER A 369 -6.39 -0.23 -7.74
CA SER A 369 -5.39 0.35 -8.62
C SER A 369 -4.82 1.66 -8.05
N MET A 370 -3.50 1.84 -8.15
CA MET A 370 -2.88 3.14 -7.85
C MET A 370 -2.96 4.14 -9.01
N LEU A 371 -3.20 3.71 -10.26
CA LEU A 371 -3.05 4.58 -11.43
C LEU A 371 -4.29 4.73 -12.30
N THR A 372 -5.28 3.84 -12.19
CA THR A 372 -6.37 3.78 -13.19
C THR A 372 -7.76 4.06 -12.61
N ASP A 373 -7.84 4.54 -11.37
CA ASP A 373 -9.11 4.86 -10.69
C ASP A 373 -10.09 3.68 -10.67
N GLN A 374 -9.58 2.46 -10.52
CA GLN A 374 -10.37 1.22 -10.61
C GLN A 374 -10.11 0.31 -9.42
N VAL A 375 -11.13 -0.49 -9.10
CA VAL A 375 -10.98 -1.70 -8.28
C VAL A 375 -11.33 -2.90 -9.12
N ALA A 376 -10.70 -4.04 -8.85
CA ALA A 376 -10.90 -5.27 -9.60
C ALA A 376 -11.35 -6.42 -8.69
N ARG A 377 -12.26 -7.25 -9.20
CA ARG A 377 -12.80 -8.46 -8.59
C ARG A 377 -12.51 -9.65 -9.48
N LEU A 378 -11.72 -10.58 -8.99
CA LEU A 378 -11.43 -11.86 -9.63
C LEU A 378 -12.38 -12.93 -9.08
N ASN A 379 -13.05 -13.67 -9.94
CA ASN A 379 -13.72 -14.91 -9.60
C ASN A 379 -12.72 -16.08 -9.81
N THR A 380 -12.34 -16.76 -8.72
CA THR A 380 -11.27 -17.77 -8.77
C THR A 380 -11.68 -19.09 -9.42
N LYS A 381 -13.00 -19.32 -9.61
CA LYS A 381 -13.53 -20.53 -10.28
C LYS A 381 -13.56 -20.38 -11.80
N THR A 382 -13.80 -19.17 -12.29
CA THR A 382 -13.94 -18.88 -13.73
C THR A 382 -12.76 -18.14 -14.32
N ASP A 383 -11.84 -17.67 -13.48
CA ASP A 383 -10.74 -16.77 -13.81
C ASP A 383 -11.21 -15.42 -14.43
N GLU A 384 -12.51 -15.10 -14.31
CA GLU A 384 -13.07 -13.83 -14.80
C GLU A 384 -12.70 -12.69 -13.88
N ILE A 385 -12.25 -11.57 -14.47
CA ILE A 385 -11.96 -10.33 -13.74
C ILE A 385 -12.93 -9.23 -14.20
N VAL A 386 -13.61 -8.59 -13.23
CA VAL A 386 -14.45 -7.42 -13.45
C VAL A 386 -13.77 -6.21 -12.83
N GLU A 387 -13.59 -5.13 -13.59
CA GLU A 387 -13.04 -3.86 -13.12
C GLU A 387 -14.13 -2.81 -12.98
N TYR A 388 -14.27 -2.22 -11.79
CA TYR A 388 -15.24 -1.15 -11.49
C TYR A 388 -14.51 0.19 -11.47
N LEU A 389 -14.96 1.13 -12.30
CA LEU A 389 -14.42 2.49 -12.37
C LEU A 389 -15.01 3.35 -11.24
N LEU A 390 -14.15 3.95 -10.43
CA LEU A 390 -14.54 4.86 -9.37
C LEU A 390 -14.88 6.25 -9.92
N PRO A 391 -15.79 7.01 -9.28
CA PRO A 391 -16.33 8.25 -9.84
C PRO A 391 -15.33 9.41 -9.82
N ARG A 392 -14.35 9.41 -8.93
CA ARG A 392 -13.33 10.46 -8.80
C ARG A 392 -11.93 9.92 -9.05
N ASN A 393 -10.97 10.80 -9.30
CA ASN A 393 -9.55 10.45 -9.32
C ASN A 393 -9.16 9.86 -7.97
N THR A 394 -8.46 8.73 -8.02
CA THR A 394 -8.10 7.96 -6.83
C THR A 394 -6.60 7.65 -6.79
N ASN A 395 -6.14 7.19 -5.65
CA ASN A 395 -4.89 6.47 -5.48
C ASN A 395 -5.15 5.41 -4.42
N ILE A 396 -5.60 4.24 -4.86
CA ILE A 396 -6.02 3.18 -3.95
C ILE A 396 -4.79 2.42 -3.49
N ARG A 397 -4.70 2.23 -2.18
CA ARG A 397 -3.60 1.55 -1.53
C ARG A 397 -4.08 0.23 -0.94
N ARG A 398 -4.47 0.21 0.30
CA ARG A 398 -5.06 -0.97 0.90
C ARG A 398 -6.50 -1.16 0.45
N VAL A 399 -6.88 -2.43 0.27
CA VAL A 399 -8.26 -2.85 0.07
C VAL A 399 -8.73 -3.70 1.27
N PHE A 400 -10.02 -3.61 1.58
CA PHE A 400 -10.64 -4.41 2.64
C PHE A 400 -12.00 -4.91 2.16
N VAL A 401 -12.29 -6.21 2.36
CA VAL A 401 -13.55 -6.82 1.96
C VAL A 401 -14.32 -7.26 3.19
N VAL A 402 -15.58 -6.85 3.25
CA VAL A 402 -16.58 -7.38 4.20
C VAL A 402 -17.41 -8.39 3.44
N ASP A 403 -17.31 -9.66 3.81
CA ASP A 403 -17.97 -10.80 3.15
C ASP A 403 -18.91 -11.58 4.08
N SER A 404 -19.27 -10.98 5.23
CA SER A 404 -20.23 -11.54 6.18
C SER A 404 -21.68 -11.42 5.73
N GLY A 405 -21.95 -10.63 4.69
CA GLY A 405 -23.28 -10.42 4.10
C GLY A 405 -23.55 -11.35 2.90
N PRO A 406 -24.69 -11.18 2.23
CA PRO A 406 -25.07 -11.98 1.07
C PRO A 406 -24.16 -11.76 -0.15
N ARG A 407 -23.47 -10.63 -0.20
CA ARG A 407 -22.49 -10.26 -1.24
C ARG A 407 -21.29 -9.58 -0.59
N PRO A 408 -20.09 -9.82 -1.11
CA PRO A 408 -18.91 -9.09 -0.66
C PRO A 408 -19.00 -7.59 -0.96
N VAL A 409 -18.55 -6.78 0.00
CA VAL A 409 -18.48 -5.33 -0.09
C VAL A 409 -17.03 -4.89 0.07
N LEU A 410 -16.53 -4.16 -0.91
CA LEU A 410 -15.17 -3.64 -0.87
C LEU A 410 -15.14 -2.24 -0.25
N TRP A 411 -14.13 -2.00 0.58
CA TRP A 411 -13.83 -0.71 1.16
C TRP A 411 -12.39 -0.29 0.82
N VAL A 412 -12.23 0.96 0.39
CA VAL A 412 -10.93 1.53 0.03
C VAL A 412 -10.81 2.97 0.47
N GLY A 413 -9.58 3.43 0.70
CA GLY A 413 -9.26 4.83 0.87
C GLY A 413 -8.96 5.48 -0.47
N ASN A 414 -9.59 6.63 -0.74
CA ASN A 414 -9.18 7.50 -1.84
C ASN A 414 -8.10 8.47 -1.33
N ASN A 415 -6.84 8.08 -1.45
CA ASN A 415 -5.71 8.83 -0.92
C ASN A 415 -5.54 10.23 -1.58
N HIS A 416 -5.95 10.39 -2.84
CA HIS A 416 -5.91 11.69 -3.53
C HIS A 416 -7.20 12.50 -3.42
N GLY A 417 -8.32 11.83 -3.13
CA GLY A 417 -9.64 12.44 -3.10
C GLY A 417 -10.18 12.70 -1.70
N ASN A 418 -9.40 12.43 -0.66
CA ASN A 418 -9.79 12.68 0.73
C ASN A 418 -11.13 12.04 1.12
N ALA A 419 -11.36 10.79 0.71
CA ALA A 419 -12.60 10.08 0.94
C ALA A 419 -12.39 8.60 1.26
N ILE A 420 -13.35 8.00 1.94
CA ILE A 420 -13.51 6.55 2.04
C ILE A 420 -14.53 6.13 0.99
N VAL A 421 -14.24 5.06 0.26
CA VAL A 421 -15.11 4.56 -0.81
C VAL A 421 -15.59 3.16 -0.48
N LYS A 422 -16.89 2.95 -0.58
CA LYS A 422 -17.56 1.66 -0.47
C LYS A 422 -18.05 1.23 -1.84
N VAL A 423 -17.74 0.00 -2.24
CA VAL A 423 -18.09 -0.57 -3.55
C VAL A 423 -18.91 -1.83 -3.35
N GLU A 424 -20.14 -1.83 -3.87
CA GLU A 424 -21.17 -2.86 -3.66
C GLU A 424 -21.67 -3.41 -5.01
N PRO A 425 -21.04 -4.48 -5.56
CA PRO A 425 -21.57 -5.16 -6.74
C PRO A 425 -23.00 -5.67 -6.51
N GLN A 426 -23.82 -5.59 -7.55
CA GLN A 426 -25.23 -5.97 -7.50
C GLN A 426 -25.52 -7.29 -8.23
N ASP A 427 -24.49 -7.99 -8.70
CA ASP A 427 -24.56 -9.30 -9.40
C ASP A 427 -24.11 -10.48 -8.50
#